data_70777575c243936d3e20d570e3d019cd
#
_entry.id   70777575c243936d3e20d570e3d019cd
#
_cell.length_a   1.000
_cell.length_b   1.000
_cell.length_c   1.000
_cell.angle_alpha   90.00
_cell.angle_beta   90.00
_cell.angle_gamma   90.00
#
_symmetry.space_group_name_H-M   'P 1'
#
loop_
_entity.id
_entity.type
_entity.pdbx_description
1 polymer ?
#
loop_
_entity_poly.entity_id
_entity_poly.type
_entity_poly.pdbx_seq_one_letter_code
_entity_poly.pdbx_strand_id
1 'polypeptide(L)'
;MAGCLPIHMPVLIAAVEAMNDPIIHLAGWTCSVAGFAPALCVNGPVARALNMNTNEAVLSMYFKSNACLARALAYIIQNISGSRPGLEDNAYMGHEGRFWTVLAEDEANSPWEPLQTEYGFTEDDSTVFLYWYHDRAIFRGNRNVNYLLEKMCSYDNTWGFDPGCTFVITAGMAKTLADAGYSRDDVREYIYEYARKSSDTINKRWMTDNNHMPKSGLPLPEKGCYSARKYWTKEHINIIVSGVAPIDRGVAQIGGGDHGGPACIKMRLPRNWDELVAEYAPQVADPQFIRY
;
A
#
# COMPACT_ATOMS: atom_id res chain seq x y z
N MET A 1 23.77 9.73 -1.71
CA MET A 1 23.77 8.63 -2.70
C MET A 1 22.39 8.39 -3.32
N ALA A 2 21.31 8.44 -2.55
CA ALA A 2 19.95 8.25 -3.08
C ALA A 2 19.40 9.43 -3.90
N GLY A 3 19.95 10.63 -3.74
CA GLY A 3 19.50 11.85 -4.40
C GLY A 3 18.48 12.65 -3.60
N CYS A 4 18.25 12.30 -2.34
CA CYS A 4 17.38 13.04 -1.46
C CYS A 4 17.92 14.44 -1.15
N LEU A 5 17.01 15.39 -1.00
CA LEU A 5 17.23 16.75 -0.56
C LEU A 5 16.79 16.90 0.90
N PRO A 6 17.19 17.96 1.61
CA PRO A 6 16.77 18.18 3.00
C PRO A 6 15.26 18.10 3.24
N ILE A 7 14.44 18.54 2.31
CA ILE A 7 12.97 18.46 2.40
C ILE A 7 12.40 17.04 2.41
N HIS A 8 13.19 16.02 2.03
CA HIS A 8 12.77 14.62 2.11
C HIS A 8 12.95 14.00 3.52
N MET A 9 13.72 14.67 4.40
CA MET A 9 14.06 14.11 5.71
C MET A 9 12.86 13.80 6.61
N PRO A 10 11.81 14.63 6.68
CA PRO A 10 10.64 14.30 7.48
C PRO A 10 9.98 12.99 7.08
N VAL A 11 9.89 12.72 5.76
CA VAL A 11 9.35 11.46 5.24
C VAL A 11 10.24 10.29 5.62
N LEU A 12 11.56 10.41 5.47
CA LEU A 12 12.50 9.34 5.81
C LEU A 12 12.48 9.00 7.29
N ILE A 13 12.43 10.03 8.16
CA ILE A 13 12.35 9.83 9.62
C ILE A 13 11.05 9.09 9.97
N ALA A 14 9.91 9.58 9.50
CA ALA A 14 8.62 8.96 9.78
C ALA A 14 8.53 7.53 9.21
N ALA A 15 9.11 7.29 8.03
CA ALA A 15 9.16 5.94 7.46
C ALA A 15 10.03 4.98 8.31
N VAL A 16 11.14 5.44 8.86
CA VAL A 16 11.97 4.65 9.78
C VAL A 16 11.22 4.40 11.10
N GLU A 17 10.49 5.39 11.61
CA GLU A 17 9.62 5.20 12.77
C GLU A 17 8.54 4.16 12.49
N ALA A 18 7.90 4.22 11.32
CA ALA A 18 6.93 3.21 10.89
C ALA A 18 7.55 1.81 10.76
N MET A 19 8.75 1.69 10.22
CA MET A 19 9.47 0.40 10.14
C MET A 19 9.75 -0.22 11.51
N ASN A 20 9.91 0.61 12.55
CA ASN A 20 10.14 0.14 13.92
C ASN A 20 8.85 -0.12 14.70
N ASP A 21 7.68 0.16 14.13
CA ASP A 21 6.42 -0.21 14.76
C ASP A 21 6.32 -1.74 14.84
N PRO A 22 6.03 -2.31 16.02
CA PRO A 22 5.91 -3.75 16.19
C PRO A 22 4.92 -4.43 15.24
N ILE A 23 3.89 -3.71 14.78
CA ILE A 23 2.89 -4.24 13.84
C ILE A 23 3.50 -4.57 12.48
N ILE A 24 4.58 -3.91 12.10
CA ILE A 24 5.25 -4.08 10.80
C ILE A 24 6.06 -5.38 10.76
N HIS A 25 6.52 -5.91 11.88
CA HIS A 25 7.35 -7.13 11.91
C HIS A 25 8.55 -7.09 10.96
N LEU A 26 9.29 -5.99 10.91
CA LEU A 26 10.37 -5.75 9.94
C LEU A 26 11.32 -6.94 9.78
N ALA A 27 11.74 -7.58 10.89
CA ALA A 27 12.62 -8.74 10.84
C ALA A 27 11.99 -9.92 10.10
N GLY A 28 10.69 -10.16 10.28
CA GLY A 28 9.96 -11.23 9.57
C GLY A 28 9.94 -11.00 8.06
N TRP A 29 9.79 -9.75 7.62
CA TRP A 29 9.77 -9.38 6.22
C TRP A 29 11.13 -9.51 5.55
N THR A 30 12.18 -9.06 6.25
CA THR A 30 13.53 -9.03 5.70
C THR A 30 14.22 -10.39 5.72
N CYS A 31 13.88 -11.29 6.64
CA CYS A 31 14.48 -12.62 6.74
C CYS A 31 13.63 -13.75 6.13
N SER A 32 12.45 -13.47 5.62
CA SER A 32 11.58 -14.48 5.04
C SER A 32 12.16 -15.10 3.76
N VAL A 33 11.89 -16.39 3.55
CA VAL A 33 12.17 -17.08 2.29
C VAL A 33 11.25 -16.60 1.16
N ALA A 34 10.10 -16.03 1.49
CA ALA A 34 9.22 -15.37 0.54
C ALA A 34 9.75 -13.98 0.19
N GLY A 35 9.53 -13.56 -1.04
CA GLY A 35 9.88 -12.20 -1.45
C GLY A 35 8.80 -11.23 -1.02
N PHE A 36 9.07 -10.39 -0.01
CA PHE A 36 8.19 -9.30 0.38
C PHE A 36 8.74 -7.95 -0.08
N ALA A 37 7.86 -7.04 -0.39
CA ALA A 37 8.19 -5.68 -0.77
C ALA A 37 7.46 -4.66 0.10
N PRO A 38 8.15 -3.62 0.56
CA PRO A 38 7.53 -2.51 1.26
C PRO A 38 6.95 -1.49 0.29
N ALA A 39 5.84 -0.87 0.69
CA ALA A 39 5.30 0.29 0.02
C ALA A 39 4.95 1.38 1.04
N LEU A 40 5.20 2.62 0.64
CA LEU A 40 4.96 3.81 1.44
C LEU A 40 4.00 4.74 0.71
N CYS A 41 2.88 5.05 1.34
CA CYS A 41 2.03 6.14 0.91
C CYS A 41 2.32 7.38 1.76
N VAL A 42 2.44 8.52 1.10
CA VAL A 42 2.65 9.82 1.75
C VAL A 42 1.41 10.66 1.59
N ASN A 43 0.90 11.19 2.71
CA ASN A 43 -0.32 11.98 2.76
C ASN A 43 -0.03 13.40 3.29
N GLY A 44 -0.93 14.31 2.98
CA GLY A 44 -0.96 15.66 3.53
C GLY A 44 -0.06 16.68 2.82
N PRO A 45 0.13 17.86 3.43
CA PRO A 45 0.86 18.99 2.83
C PRO A 45 2.27 18.67 2.37
N VAL A 46 2.98 17.76 3.05
CA VAL A 46 4.35 17.36 2.66
C VAL A 46 4.38 16.67 1.31
N ALA A 47 3.41 15.81 1.00
CA ALA A 47 3.35 15.14 -0.30
C ALA A 47 3.26 16.17 -1.44
N ARG A 48 2.46 17.22 -1.25
CA ARG A 48 2.32 18.34 -2.20
C ARG A 48 3.59 19.17 -2.31
N ALA A 49 4.21 19.53 -1.18
CA ALA A 49 5.46 20.30 -1.15
C ALA A 49 6.62 19.56 -1.84
N LEU A 50 6.63 18.22 -1.78
CA LEU A 50 7.60 17.37 -2.43
C LEU A 50 7.26 17.08 -3.90
N ASN A 51 6.17 17.62 -4.42
CA ASN A 51 5.68 17.33 -5.77
C ASN A 51 5.63 15.81 -6.06
N MET A 52 5.07 15.05 -5.13
CA MET A 52 4.93 13.62 -5.31
C MET A 52 3.83 13.32 -6.34
N ASN A 53 4.07 12.28 -7.14
CA ASN A 53 3.14 11.90 -8.19
C ASN A 53 1.85 11.32 -7.62
N THR A 54 0.72 11.90 -7.99
CA THR A 54 -0.64 11.40 -7.73
C THR A 54 -1.41 11.12 -9.03
N ASN A 55 -0.76 11.29 -10.18
CA ASN A 55 -1.37 11.22 -11.50
C ASN A 55 -1.02 9.91 -12.23
N GLU A 56 -0.81 9.99 -13.55
CA GLU A 56 -0.46 8.83 -14.36
C GLU A 56 0.85 8.19 -13.91
N ALA A 57 0.89 6.87 -14.04
CA ALA A 57 2.07 6.07 -13.69
C ALA A 57 2.53 6.23 -12.22
N VAL A 58 1.58 6.44 -11.31
CA VAL A 58 1.82 6.70 -9.88
C VAL A 58 2.72 5.66 -9.20
N LEU A 59 2.68 4.42 -9.64
CA LEU A 59 3.54 3.33 -9.12
C LEU A 59 4.90 3.25 -9.81
N SER A 60 5.19 4.18 -10.73
CA SER A 60 6.47 4.24 -11.44
C SER A 60 7.35 5.33 -10.85
N MET A 61 8.64 5.05 -10.75
CA MET A 61 9.59 5.94 -10.08
C MET A 61 10.11 7.06 -11.03
N TYR A 62 9.22 7.73 -11.75
CA TYR A 62 9.60 8.82 -12.65
C TYR A 62 9.82 10.16 -11.96
N PHE A 63 9.09 10.41 -10.88
CA PHE A 63 9.19 11.64 -10.12
C PHE A 63 10.36 11.56 -9.14
N LYS A 64 11.11 12.66 -9.02
CA LYS A 64 12.33 12.71 -8.22
C LYS A 64 12.10 12.31 -6.77
N SER A 65 11.09 12.88 -6.13
CA SER A 65 10.80 12.59 -4.72
C SER A 65 10.45 11.12 -4.50
N ASN A 66 9.56 10.55 -5.32
CA ASN A 66 9.20 9.13 -5.23
C ASN A 66 10.45 8.23 -5.39
N ALA A 67 11.29 8.51 -6.40
CA ALA A 67 12.46 7.71 -6.70
C ALA A 67 13.57 7.83 -5.64
N CYS A 68 13.86 9.04 -5.16
CA CYS A 68 14.91 9.23 -4.15
C CYS A 68 14.52 8.61 -2.82
N LEU A 69 13.26 8.81 -2.37
CA LEU A 69 12.74 8.23 -1.13
C LEU A 69 12.79 6.70 -1.20
N ALA A 70 12.28 6.11 -2.29
CA ALA A 70 12.32 4.67 -2.51
C ALA A 70 13.73 4.10 -2.38
N ARG A 71 14.69 4.71 -3.06
CA ARG A 71 16.11 4.29 -3.01
C ARG A 71 16.73 4.49 -1.64
N ALA A 72 16.45 5.61 -0.97
CA ALA A 72 17.00 5.88 0.36
C ALA A 72 16.52 4.85 1.38
N LEU A 73 15.23 4.52 1.37
CA LEU A 73 14.65 3.52 2.25
C LEU A 73 15.19 2.11 1.99
N ALA A 74 15.38 1.74 0.72
CA ALA A 74 16.03 0.48 0.36
C ALA A 74 17.46 0.40 0.93
N TYR A 75 18.25 1.49 0.83
CA TYR A 75 19.59 1.53 1.41
C TYR A 75 19.59 1.51 2.94
N ILE A 76 18.60 2.12 3.59
CA ILE A 76 18.46 2.07 5.04
C ILE A 76 18.26 0.62 5.50
N ILE A 77 17.34 -0.10 4.88
CA ILE A 77 17.13 -1.52 5.20
C ILE A 77 18.41 -2.34 4.95
N GLN A 78 19.03 -2.18 3.80
CA GLN A 78 20.19 -2.98 3.44
C GLN A 78 21.42 -2.68 4.32
N ASN A 79 21.70 -1.41 4.60
CA ASN A 79 22.94 -1.01 5.24
C ASN A 79 22.86 -0.82 6.75
N ILE A 80 21.67 -0.53 7.28
CA ILE A 80 21.46 -0.25 8.70
C ILE A 80 20.79 -1.44 9.39
N SER A 81 19.70 -1.96 8.86
CA SER A 81 19.09 -3.17 9.44
C SER A 81 19.77 -4.48 9.02
N GLY A 82 20.71 -4.42 8.11
CA GLY A 82 21.55 -5.56 7.74
C GLY A 82 20.89 -6.58 6.83
N SER A 83 19.76 -6.26 6.22
CA SER A 83 19.05 -7.18 5.33
C SER A 83 19.80 -7.36 4.01
N ARG A 84 20.76 -8.27 4.00
CA ARG A 84 21.65 -8.58 2.87
C ARG A 84 21.29 -9.92 2.25
N PRO A 85 21.17 -10.02 0.93
CA PRO A 85 20.87 -11.28 0.25
C PRO A 85 21.84 -12.40 0.61
N GLY A 86 21.30 -13.55 0.98
CA GLY A 86 22.06 -14.73 1.36
C GLY A 86 22.65 -14.70 2.78
N LEU A 87 22.40 -13.65 3.54
CA LEU A 87 22.76 -13.55 4.97
C LEU A 87 21.50 -13.40 5.80
N GLU A 88 21.02 -12.17 5.96
CA GLU A 88 19.82 -11.88 6.72
C GLU A 88 18.55 -11.95 5.85
N ASP A 89 18.65 -11.63 4.55
CA ASP A 89 17.58 -11.78 3.58
C ASP A 89 17.65 -13.17 2.92
N ASN A 90 16.71 -14.02 3.29
CA ASN A 90 16.64 -15.40 2.82
C ASN A 90 15.64 -15.61 1.67
N ALA A 91 15.11 -14.54 1.09
CA ALA A 91 14.18 -14.63 -0.02
C ALA A 91 14.82 -15.35 -1.23
N TYR A 92 14.28 -16.50 -1.63
CA TYR A 92 14.87 -17.33 -2.67
C TYR A 92 14.90 -16.64 -4.04
N MET A 93 13.84 -15.94 -4.39
CA MET A 93 13.73 -15.21 -5.65
C MET A 93 13.84 -13.70 -5.46
N GLY A 94 13.69 -13.22 -4.22
CA GLY A 94 13.55 -11.79 -3.95
C GLY A 94 12.22 -11.24 -4.46
N HIS A 95 12.15 -9.92 -4.58
CA HIS A 95 10.97 -9.21 -5.10
C HIS A 95 11.43 -7.90 -5.77
N GLU A 96 10.90 -7.61 -6.96
CA GLU A 96 11.23 -6.39 -7.69
C GLU A 96 10.91 -5.11 -6.91
N GLY A 97 9.91 -5.14 -6.03
CA GLY A 97 9.51 -4.03 -5.15
C GLY A 97 10.44 -3.79 -3.95
N ARG A 98 11.56 -4.54 -3.81
CA ARG A 98 12.55 -4.31 -2.74
C ARG A 98 13.23 -2.93 -2.83
N PHE A 99 13.17 -2.27 -3.99
CA PHE A 99 13.52 -0.86 -4.13
C PHE A 99 12.42 0.10 -3.67
N TRP A 100 11.42 -0.40 -3.00
CA TRP A 100 10.23 0.27 -2.49
C TRP A 100 9.34 0.84 -3.60
N THR A 101 8.04 0.79 -3.34
CA THR A 101 7.04 1.60 -4.02
C THR A 101 6.71 2.78 -3.10
N VAL A 102 6.99 3.99 -3.55
CA VAL A 102 6.66 5.20 -2.80
C VAL A 102 5.68 6.02 -3.63
N LEU A 103 4.49 6.23 -3.11
CA LEU A 103 3.40 6.96 -3.76
C LEU A 103 2.83 8.02 -2.83
N ALA A 104 1.98 8.89 -3.36
CA ALA A 104 1.16 9.79 -2.56
C ALA A 104 -0.32 9.53 -2.83
N GLU A 105 -1.18 9.78 -1.85
CA GLU A 105 -2.62 9.75 -2.05
C GLU A 105 -3.07 10.97 -2.85
N ASP A 106 -4.00 10.78 -3.78
CA ASP A 106 -4.65 11.86 -4.53
C ASP A 106 -5.82 12.43 -3.73
N GLU A 107 -5.47 13.13 -2.65
CA GLU A 107 -6.45 13.74 -1.74
C GLU A 107 -7.36 14.75 -2.45
N ALA A 108 -6.84 15.44 -3.46
CA ALA A 108 -7.58 16.49 -4.16
C ALA A 108 -8.73 15.95 -5.04
N ASN A 109 -8.57 14.75 -5.58
CA ASN A 109 -9.56 14.13 -6.48
C ASN A 109 -10.25 12.92 -5.83
N SER A 110 -9.87 12.54 -4.62
CA SER A 110 -10.55 11.49 -3.84
C SER A 110 -11.95 11.96 -3.47
N PRO A 111 -13.00 11.15 -3.65
CA PRO A 111 -14.34 11.46 -3.14
C PRO A 111 -14.49 11.18 -1.64
N TRP A 112 -13.49 10.57 -1.03
CA TRP A 112 -13.46 10.23 0.38
C TRP A 112 -12.43 11.08 1.11
N GLU A 113 -12.57 11.19 2.43
CA GLU A 113 -11.57 11.83 3.26
C GLU A 113 -10.19 11.16 3.10
N PRO A 114 -9.09 11.89 3.32
CA PRO A 114 -7.74 11.33 3.25
C PRO A 114 -7.56 10.12 4.18
N LEU A 115 -6.74 9.15 3.75
CA LEU A 115 -6.54 7.88 4.48
C LEU A 115 -6.08 8.09 5.93
N GLN A 116 -5.26 9.12 6.19
CA GLN A 116 -4.76 9.37 7.55
C GLN A 116 -5.85 9.69 8.57
N THR A 117 -7.03 10.12 8.13
CA THR A 117 -8.14 10.40 9.04
C THR A 117 -8.67 9.13 9.72
N GLU A 118 -8.58 7.99 9.06
CA GLU A 118 -8.92 6.69 9.63
C GLU A 118 -7.97 6.27 10.78
N TYR A 119 -6.78 6.86 10.83
CA TYR A 119 -5.78 6.64 11.87
C TYR A 119 -5.76 7.72 12.95
N GLY A 120 -6.79 8.57 12.99
CA GLY A 120 -6.98 9.60 14.00
C GLY A 120 -6.19 10.89 13.77
N PHE A 121 -5.63 11.07 12.56
CA PHE A 121 -5.00 12.31 12.14
C PHE A 121 -6.00 13.19 11.39
N THR A 122 -5.65 14.47 11.21
CA THR A 122 -6.44 15.42 10.44
C THR A 122 -5.95 15.49 8.99
N GLU A 123 -6.73 16.06 8.10
CA GLU A 123 -6.33 16.30 6.70
C GLU A 123 -5.17 17.31 6.56
N ASP A 124 -4.95 18.16 7.58
CA ASP A 124 -3.81 19.08 7.65
C ASP A 124 -2.51 18.38 8.12
N ASP A 125 -2.61 17.19 8.66
CA ASP A 125 -1.46 16.42 9.10
C ASP A 125 -0.76 15.75 7.92
N SER A 126 0.56 15.77 7.93
CA SER A 126 1.34 14.98 6.98
C SER A 126 1.73 13.65 7.61
N THR A 127 1.44 12.56 6.94
CA THR A 127 1.71 11.21 7.44
C THR A 127 2.41 10.34 6.40
N VAL A 128 3.04 9.29 6.89
CA VAL A 128 3.44 8.14 6.10
C VAL A 128 2.58 6.95 6.49
N PHE A 129 2.18 6.19 5.50
CA PHE A 129 1.46 4.94 5.66
C PHE A 129 2.30 3.82 5.05
N LEU A 130 2.87 2.96 5.89
CA LEU A 130 3.74 1.86 5.50
C LEU A 130 2.95 0.56 5.50
N TYR A 131 3.04 -0.19 4.41
CA TYR A 131 2.49 -1.53 4.29
C TYR A 131 3.44 -2.45 3.51
N TRP A 132 3.22 -3.76 3.63
CA TRP A 132 3.98 -4.77 2.93
C TRP A 132 3.09 -5.54 1.96
N TYR A 133 3.69 -6.06 0.91
CA TYR A 133 3.01 -6.95 -0.01
C TYR A 133 4.00 -7.99 -0.55
N HIS A 134 3.52 -9.19 -0.85
CA HIS A 134 4.31 -10.23 -1.52
C HIS A 134 3.80 -10.50 -2.93
N ASP A 135 2.53 -10.28 -3.18
CA ASP A 135 1.91 -10.41 -4.49
C ASP A 135 1.28 -9.10 -4.91
N ARG A 136 1.20 -8.86 -6.20
CA ARG A 136 0.39 -7.77 -6.71
C ARG A 136 -0.35 -8.19 -7.97
N ALA A 137 -1.59 -7.77 -8.07
CA ALA A 137 -2.40 -7.89 -9.26
C ALA A 137 -2.84 -6.52 -9.75
N ILE A 138 -2.99 -6.38 -11.04
CA ILE A 138 -3.55 -5.18 -11.67
C ILE A 138 -4.79 -5.61 -12.43
N PHE A 139 -5.89 -4.91 -12.20
CA PHE A 139 -7.10 -5.12 -12.99
C PHE A 139 -7.65 -3.79 -13.52
N ARG A 140 -8.36 -3.87 -14.64
CA ARG A 140 -9.08 -2.73 -15.19
C ARG A 140 -10.43 -2.59 -14.51
N GLY A 141 -10.72 -1.37 -14.08
CA GLY A 141 -12.06 -0.98 -13.67
C GLY A 141 -12.90 -0.51 -14.87
N ASN A 142 -14.17 -0.32 -14.61
CA ASN A 142 -15.13 0.32 -15.47
C ASN A 142 -16.17 1.06 -14.62
N ARG A 143 -17.21 1.63 -15.24
CA ARG A 143 -18.28 2.33 -14.51
C ARG A 143 -19.30 1.40 -13.82
N ASN A 144 -19.14 0.10 -13.91
CA ASN A 144 -20.02 -0.86 -13.27
C ASN A 144 -19.53 -1.18 -11.87
N VAL A 145 -20.25 -0.71 -10.87
CA VAL A 145 -19.91 -0.87 -9.46
C VAL A 145 -19.82 -2.34 -9.07
N ASN A 146 -20.77 -3.17 -9.50
CA ASN A 146 -20.75 -4.60 -9.20
C ASN A 146 -19.49 -5.26 -9.75
N TYR A 147 -19.11 -4.92 -10.99
CA TYR A 147 -17.87 -5.41 -11.59
C TYR A 147 -16.63 -4.99 -10.78
N LEU A 148 -16.59 -3.73 -10.31
CA LEU A 148 -15.45 -3.25 -9.49
C LEU A 148 -15.35 -4.04 -8.19
N LEU A 149 -16.45 -4.16 -7.46
CA LEU A 149 -16.52 -4.88 -6.19
C LEU A 149 -16.19 -6.37 -6.37
N GLU A 150 -16.74 -7.03 -7.38
CA GLU A 150 -16.41 -8.42 -7.71
C GLU A 150 -14.92 -8.61 -8.03
N LYS A 151 -14.32 -7.68 -8.78
CA LYS A 151 -12.88 -7.74 -9.10
C LYS A 151 -12.02 -7.55 -7.86
N MET A 152 -12.38 -6.63 -6.96
CA MET A 152 -11.68 -6.46 -5.69
C MET A 152 -11.79 -7.71 -4.81
N CYS A 153 -12.94 -8.39 -4.83
CA CYS A 153 -13.10 -9.66 -4.11
C CYS A 153 -12.39 -10.85 -4.77
N SER A 154 -12.21 -10.82 -6.10
CA SER A 154 -11.71 -11.96 -6.88
C SER A 154 -10.20 -12.13 -6.85
N TYR A 155 -9.46 -11.15 -6.36
CA TYR A 155 -8.01 -11.29 -6.23
C TYR A 155 -7.68 -12.51 -5.38
N ASP A 156 -6.86 -13.37 -5.89
CA ASP A 156 -6.40 -14.56 -5.19
C ASP A 156 -4.87 -14.61 -5.18
N ASN A 157 -4.32 -14.71 -4.00
CA ASN A 157 -2.89 -14.89 -3.85
C ASN A 157 -2.53 -16.37 -3.68
N THR A 158 -1.27 -16.67 -3.92
CA THR A 158 -0.76 -18.03 -3.86
C THR A 158 -0.64 -18.60 -2.45
N TRP A 159 -0.72 -17.76 -1.41
CA TRP A 159 -0.42 -18.15 -0.03
C TRP A 159 -1.61 -18.62 0.80
N GLY A 160 -2.79 -18.55 0.28
CA GLY A 160 -3.96 -19.06 0.98
C GLY A 160 -4.78 -17.98 1.67
N PHE A 161 -4.56 -17.70 2.93
CA PHE A 161 -5.25 -16.65 3.68
C PHE A 161 -4.33 -15.48 3.93
N ASP A 162 -4.85 -14.26 3.77
CA ASP A 162 -4.13 -13.04 4.09
C ASP A 162 -4.68 -12.40 5.37
N PRO A 163 -3.83 -11.85 6.22
CA PRO A 163 -4.30 -11.00 7.31
C PRO A 163 -5.00 -9.74 6.77
N GLY A 164 -4.57 -9.23 5.63
CA GLY A 164 -5.17 -8.07 4.98
C GLY A 164 -4.64 -7.83 3.57
N CYS A 165 -5.03 -6.73 2.98
CA CYS A 165 -4.52 -6.28 1.68
C CYS A 165 -4.63 -4.75 1.55
N THR A 166 -3.88 -4.21 0.61
CA THR A 166 -3.97 -2.79 0.24
C THR A 166 -4.34 -2.66 -1.23
N PHE A 167 -5.41 -1.94 -1.48
CA PHE A 167 -5.86 -1.57 -2.81
C PHE A 167 -5.38 -0.15 -3.11
N VAL A 168 -4.69 0.03 -4.22
CA VAL A 168 -4.43 1.36 -4.78
C VAL A 168 -5.35 1.51 -5.96
N ILE A 169 -6.35 2.37 -5.84
CA ILE A 169 -7.37 2.59 -6.86
C ILE A 169 -7.31 4.02 -7.40
N THR A 170 -7.62 4.18 -8.68
CA THR A 170 -7.66 5.52 -9.27
C THR A 170 -8.83 6.35 -8.75
N ALA A 171 -8.69 7.68 -8.76
CA ALA A 171 -9.75 8.60 -8.37
C ALA A 171 -11.06 8.35 -9.15
N GLY A 172 -10.97 7.98 -10.44
CA GLY A 172 -12.14 7.62 -11.24
C GLY A 172 -12.88 6.37 -10.74
N MET A 173 -12.16 5.36 -10.24
CA MET A 173 -12.78 4.18 -9.61
C MET A 173 -13.43 4.54 -8.28
N ALA A 174 -12.71 5.28 -7.44
CA ALA A 174 -13.22 5.75 -6.16
C ALA A 174 -14.50 6.58 -6.35
N LYS A 175 -14.49 7.49 -7.33
CA LYS A 175 -15.67 8.28 -7.67
C LYS A 175 -16.85 7.41 -8.13
N THR A 176 -16.61 6.38 -8.95
CA THR A 176 -17.67 5.45 -9.38
C THR A 176 -18.33 4.74 -8.20
N LEU A 177 -17.54 4.33 -7.20
CA LEU A 177 -18.04 3.70 -5.99
C LEU A 177 -18.81 4.70 -5.11
N ALA A 178 -18.27 5.90 -4.91
CA ALA A 178 -18.88 6.95 -4.12
C ALA A 178 -20.20 7.47 -4.73
N ASP A 179 -20.26 7.66 -6.04
CA ASP A 179 -21.48 8.06 -6.77
C ASP A 179 -22.61 7.00 -6.63
N ALA A 180 -22.24 5.75 -6.38
CA ALA A 180 -23.19 4.67 -6.05
C ALA A 180 -23.51 4.56 -4.56
N GLY A 181 -23.01 5.45 -3.72
CA GLY A 181 -23.30 5.53 -2.30
C GLY A 181 -22.36 4.73 -1.39
N TYR A 182 -21.24 4.22 -1.92
CA TYR A 182 -20.26 3.49 -1.11
C TYR A 182 -19.23 4.45 -0.51
N SER A 183 -19.16 4.50 0.81
CA SER A 183 -18.00 5.05 1.52
C SER A 183 -16.80 4.11 1.39
N ARG A 184 -15.61 4.57 1.79
CA ARG A 184 -14.41 3.72 1.85
C ARG A 184 -14.64 2.52 2.78
N ASP A 185 -15.33 2.72 3.91
CA ASP A 185 -15.64 1.65 4.86
C ASP A 185 -16.66 0.65 4.31
N ASP A 186 -17.67 1.12 3.56
CA ASP A 186 -18.63 0.21 2.91
C ASP A 186 -17.94 -0.69 1.87
N VAL A 187 -16.98 -0.16 1.11
CA VAL A 187 -16.19 -0.96 0.17
C VAL A 187 -15.34 -1.99 0.93
N ARG A 188 -14.72 -1.59 2.03
CA ARG A 188 -13.95 -2.47 2.90
C ARG A 188 -14.81 -3.60 3.48
N GLU A 189 -15.98 -3.27 4.02
CA GLU A 189 -16.94 -4.24 4.56
C GLU A 189 -17.39 -5.21 3.47
N TYR A 190 -17.69 -4.71 2.27
CA TYR A 190 -18.07 -5.55 1.13
C TYR A 190 -16.97 -6.55 0.79
N ILE A 191 -15.70 -6.09 0.69
CA ILE A 191 -14.57 -6.97 0.40
C ILE A 191 -14.41 -8.01 1.52
N TYR A 192 -14.49 -7.60 2.78
CA TYR A 192 -14.36 -8.50 3.91
C TYR A 192 -15.44 -9.59 3.91
N GLU A 193 -16.67 -9.24 3.59
CA GLU A 193 -17.79 -10.18 3.59
C GLU A 193 -17.80 -11.06 2.35
N TYR A 194 -17.47 -10.55 1.17
CA TYR A 194 -17.67 -11.27 -0.10
C TYR A 194 -16.38 -11.83 -0.71
N ALA A 195 -15.18 -11.41 -0.29
CA ALA A 195 -13.94 -12.05 -0.72
C ALA A 195 -13.78 -13.41 -0.05
N ARG A 196 -14.02 -14.47 -0.81
CA ARG A 196 -14.05 -15.85 -0.31
C ARG A 196 -13.03 -16.72 -1.03
N LYS A 197 -12.51 -17.71 -0.32
CA LYS A 197 -11.68 -18.79 -0.91
C LYS A 197 -12.47 -20.08 -1.07
N SER A 198 -12.20 -20.74 -2.18
CA SER A 198 -12.74 -22.10 -2.38
C SER A 198 -11.94 -23.12 -1.57
N SER A 199 -12.58 -24.24 -1.25
CA SER A 199 -11.94 -25.36 -0.58
C SER A 199 -10.79 -25.96 -1.40
N ASP A 200 -10.81 -25.80 -2.73
CA ASP A 200 -9.79 -26.34 -3.62
C ASP A 200 -8.48 -25.54 -3.57
N THR A 201 -8.56 -24.25 -3.23
CA THR A 201 -7.40 -23.37 -3.07
C THR A 201 -6.85 -23.34 -1.64
N ILE A 202 -7.62 -23.88 -0.68
CA ILE A 202 -7.17 -23.95 0.70
C ILE A 202 -6.19 -25.11 0.85
N ASN A 203 -4.95 -24.80 1.13
CA ASN A 203 -3.94 -25.81 1.41
C ASN A 203 -4.32 -26.59 2.69
N LYS A 204 -4.68 -27.86 2.55
CA LYS A 204 -5.04 -28.72 3.68
C LYS A 204 -3.96 -28.76 4.77
N ARG A 205 -2.70 -28.63 4.40
CA ARG A 205 -1.58 -28.59 5.34
C ARG A 205 -1.65 -27.40 6.27
N TRP A 206 -2.03 -26.21 5.77
CA TRP A 206 -2.23 -25.01 6.57
C TRP A 206 -3.45 -25.10 7.48
N MET A 207 -4.45 -25.90 7.08
CA MET A 207 -5.69 -26.05 7.82
C MET A 207 -5.60 -27.14 8.89
N THR A 208 -4.71 -28.11 8.72
CA THR A 208 -4.49 -29.18 9.71
C THR A 208 -3.49 -28.79 10.80
N ASP A 209 -2.60 -27.86 10.51
CA ASP A 209 -1.67 -27.31 11.49
C ASP A 209 -2.33 -26.21 12.35
N ASN A 210 -3.37 -26.50 13.02
CA ASN A 210 -4.17 -25.77 14.03
C ASN A 210 -3.78 -24.33 14.45
N ASN A 211 -2.61 -23.85 14.08
CA ASN A 211 -2.05 -22.55 14.46
C ASN A 211 -2.32 -21.41 13.47
N HIS A 212 -2.82 -21.73 12.29
CA HIS A 212 -3.01 -20.76 11.20
C HIS A 212 -4.45 -20.68 10.68
N MET A 213 -5.38 -21.35 11.36
CA MET A 213 -6.80 -21.20 11.05
C MET A 213 -7.23 -19.76 11.30
N PRO A 214 -7.89 -19.12 10.33
CA PRO A 214 -8.53 -17.84 10.61
C PRO A 214 -9.43 -18.03 11.82
N LYS A 215 -9.34 -17.12 12.79
CA LYS A 215 -10.17 -17.12 14.02
C LYS A 215 -11.66 -16.95 13.72
N SER A 216 -12.06 -17.05 12.46
CA SER A 216 -13.43 -16.90 11.98
C SER A 216 -14.39 -17.97 12.54
N GLY A 217 -13.89 -19.05 13.13
CA GLY A 217 -14.72 -20.12 13.66
C GLY A 217 -15.60 -20.82 12.61
N LEU A 218 -15.43 -20.49 11.33
CA LEU A 218 -16.21 -21.10 10.28
C LEU A 218 -15.69 -22.53 10.00
N PRO A 219 -16.60 -23.50 9.82
CA PRO A 219 -16.21 -24.84 9.46
C PRO A 219 -15.47 -24.85 8.11
N LEU A 220 -14.59 -25.84 7.92
CA LEU A 220 -13.95 -26.07 6.63
C LEU A 220 -14.99 -26.19 5.53
N PRO A 221 -14.82 -25.47 4.41
CA PRO A 221 -15.75 -25.62 3.29
C PRO A 221 -15.67 -27.03 2.71
N GLU A 222 -16.81 -27.53 2.27
CA GLU A 222 -16.84 -28.72 1.42
C GLU A 222 -16.06 -28.46 0.12
N LYS A 223 -15.52 -29.52 -0.48
CA LYS A 223 -14.77 -29.42 -1.73
C LYS A 223 -15.58 -28.69 -2.80
N GLY A 224 -14.98 -27.69 -3.43
CA GLY A 224 -15.64 -26.86 -4.46
C GLY A 224 -16.50 -25.72 -3.91
N CYS A 225 -16.64 -25.55 -2.59
CA CYS A 225 -17.44 -24.49 -1.99
C CYS A 225 -16.60 -23.26 -1.64
N TYR A 226 -17.19 -22.07 -1.79
CA TYR A 226 -16.63 -20.80 -1.36
C TYR A 226 -17.24 -20.41 -0.02
N SER A 227 -16.58 -20.71 1.09
CA SER A 227 -17.14 -20.44 2.42
C SER A 227 -16.18 -19.77 3.39
N ALA A 228 -14.89 -19.83 3.16
CA ALA A 228 -13.92 -19.18 4.05
C ALA A 228 -13.65 -17.73 3.62
N ARG A 229 -13.68 -16.81 4.60
CA ARG A 229 -13.24 -15.43 4.36
C ARG A 229 -11.77 -15.42 3.98
N LYS A 230 -11.43 -14.54 3.04
CA LYS A 230 -10.07 -14.41 2.53
C LYS A 230 -9.19 -13.65 3.51
N TYR A 231 -9.71 -12.61 4.13
CA TYR A 231 -9.00 -11.73 5.05
C TYR A 231 -9.40 -12.02 6.49
N TRP A 232 -8.44 -11.86 7.39
CA TRP A 232 -8.67 -12.15 8.81
C TRP A 232 -9.49 -11.08 9.50
N THR A 233 -9.21 -9.83 9.17
CA THR A 233 -9.91 -8.68 9.71
C THR A 233 -10.19 -7.65 8.63
N LYS A 234 -11.21 -6.84 8.79
CA LYS A 234 -11.53 -5.77 7.86
C LYS A 234 -10.62 -4.55 8.04
N GLU A 235 -10.08 -4.36 9.23
CA GLU A 235 -9.21 -3.24 9.58
C GLU A 235 -7.88 -3.28 8.82
N HIS A 236 -7.49 -4.45 8.32
CA HIS A 236 -6.28 -4.61 7.51
C HIS A 236 -6.55 -4.58 5.99
N ILE A 237 -7.78 -4.25 5.59
CA ILE A 237 -8.12 -3.99 4.18
C ILE A 237 -8.01 -2.49 3.95
N ASN A 238 -6.94 -2.04 3.31
CA ASN A 238 -6.68 -0.63 3.09
C ASN A 238 -7.02 -0.23 1.65
N ILE A 239 -7.52 0.99 1.48
CA ILE A 239 -7.89 1.53 0.17
C ILE A 239 -7.24 2.90 0.04
N ILE A 240 -6.26 3.01 -0.83
CA ILE A 240 -5.56 4.25 -1.17
C ILE A 240 -6.10 4.75 -2.50
N VAL A 241 -6.48 6.01 -2.56
CA VAL A 241 -6.86 6.65 -3.83
C VAL A 241 -5.61 7.31 -4.42
N SER A 242 -5.13 6.81 -5.54
CA SER A 242 -3.98 7.40 -6.21
C SER A 242 -3.95 7.01 -7.69
N GLY A 243 -3.44 7.90 -8.51
CA GLY A 243 -3.43 7.71 -9.95
C GLY A 243 -4.67 8.25 -10.65
N VAL A 244 -4.43 8.85 -11.80
CA VAL A 244 -5.48 9.37 -12.68
C VAL A 244 -5.91 8.29 -13.67
N ALA A 245 -7.20 8.16 -13.85
CA ALA A 245 -7.79 7.48 -15.00
C ALA A 245 -9.06 8.22 -15.43
N PRO A 246 -9.39 8.26 -16.73
CA PRO A 246 -10.73 8.61 -17.14
C PRO A 246 -11.76 7.78 -16.38
N ILE A 247 -12.90 8.39 -16.07
CA ILE A 247 -13.98 7.78 -15.24
C ILE A 247 -14.39 6.37 -15.72
N ASP A 248 -14.17 6.05 -16.99
CA ASP A 248 -14.54 4.77 -17.61
C ASP A 248 -13.42 3.73 -17.66
N ARG A 249 -12.22 4.07 -17.18
CA ARG A 249 -11.04 3.19 -17.21
C ARG A 249 -10.24 3.33 -15.93
N GLY A 250 -10.68 2.72 -14.86
CA GLY A 250 -9.89 2.63 -13.65
C GLY A 250 -8.89 1.49 -13.71
N VAL A 251 -7.83 1.62 -12.94
CA VAL A 251 -6.87 0.53 -12.66
C VAL A 251 -6.75 0.43 -11.16
N ALA A 252 -6.77 -0.79 -10.64
CA ALA A 252 -6.46 -1.05 -9.26
C ALA A 252 -5.24 -1.96 -9.17
N GLN A 253 -4.37 -1.66 -8.24
CA GLN A 253 -3.36 -2.59 -7.77
C GLN A 253 -3.83 -3.14 -6.43
N ILE A 254 -3.66 -4.43 -6.23
CA ILE A 254 -3.90 -5.11 -4.96
C ILE A 254 -2.57 -5.67 -4.52
N GLY A 255 -2.16 -5.35 -3.31
CA GLY A 255 -1.03 -5.98 -2.64
C GLY A 255 -1.52 -6.80 -1.45
N GLY A 256 -1.29 -8.11 -1.48
CA GLY A 256 -1.53 -8.97 -0.33
C GLY A 256 -0.40 -8.81 0.70
N GLY A 257 -0.74 -8.58 1.97
CA GLY A 257 0.20 -8.49 3.07
C GLY A 257 0.11 -9.73 3.97
N ASP A 258 1.24 -10.18 4.46
CA ASP A 258 1.35 -11.27 5.41
C ASP A 258 1.81 -10.74 6.77
N HIS A 259 1.28 -11.28 7.87
CA HIS A 259 1.74 -11.08 9.25
C HIS A 259 1.99 -9.64 9.71
N GLY A 260 0.99 -8.87 9.86
CA GLY A 260 1.05 -7.52 10.44
C GLY A 260 0.08 -6.58 9.77
N GLY A 261 -0.18 -5.49 10.43
CA GLY A 261 -0.99 -4.41 9.88
C GLY A 261 -0.10 -3.35 9.24
N PRO A 262 -0.72 -2.34 8.64
CA PRO A 262 -0.03 -1.14 8.23
C PRO A 262 0.34 -0.29 9.45
N ALA A 263 1.37 0.54 9.31
CA ALA A 263 1.71 1.58 10.27
C ALA A 263 1.50 2.96 9.65
N CYS A 264 0.76 3.81 10.35
CA CYS A 264 0.53 5.20 9.95
C CYS A 264 1.18 6.12 10.98
N ILE A 265 2.16 6.91 10.55
CA ILE A 265 2.97 7.78 11.42
C ILE A 265 2.89 9.23 10.95
N LYS A 266 2.56 10.11 11.89
CA LYS A 266 2.59 11.56 11.65
C LYS A 266 4.02 12.07 11.54
N MET A 267 4.29 12.87 10.52
CA MET A 267 5.59 13.49 10.32
C MET A 267 5.83 14.64 11.32
N ARG A 268 7.05 14.75 11.79
CA ARG A 268 7.54 15.89 12.54
C ARG A 268 8.31 16.81 11.62
N LEU A 269 7.80 18.02 11.41
CA LEU A 269 8.45 19.01 10.56
C LEU A 269 9.49 19.80 11.35
N PRO A 270 10.65 20.13 10.77
CA PRO A 270 11.62 21.02 11.39
C PRO A 270 11.07 22.46 11.46
N ARG A 271 11.60 23.27 12.38
CA ARG A 271 11.14 24.66 12.59
C ARG A 271 11.28 25.54 11.35
N ASN A 272 12.26 25.27 10.51
CA ASN A 272 12.54 25.99 9.27
C ASN A 272 11.96 25.29 8.03
N TRP A 273 10.85 24.55 8.19
CA TRP A 273 10.24 23.81 7.10
C TRP A 273 9.90 24.66 5.89
N ASP A 274 9.29 25.83 6.11
CA ASP A 274 8.89 26.71 5.02
C ASP A 274 10.09 27.26 4.24
N GLU A 275 11.21 27.54 4.93
CA GLU A 275 12.48 27.94 4.30
C GLU A 275 13.04 26.80 3.43
N LEU A 276 13.02 25.58 3.95
CA LEU A 276 13.46 24.40 3.20
C LEU A 276 12.59 24.16 1.95
N VAL A 277 11.28 24.31 2.08
CA VAL A 277 10.36 24.18 0.93
C VAL A 277 10.67 25.27 -0.10
N ALA A 278 10.83 26.52 0.32
CA ALA A 278 11.15 27.62 -0.59
C ALA A 278 12.47 27.38 -1.36
N GLU A 279 13.47 26.81 -0.71
CA GLU A 279 14.78 26.54 -1.31
C GLU A 279 14.76 25.30 -2.22
N TYR A 280 14.10 24.21 -1.82
CA TYR A 280 14.25 22.91 -2.47
C TYR A 280 13.06 22.47 -3.32
N ALA A 281 11.85 23.02 -3.13
CA ALA A 281 10.70 22.65 -3.96
C ALA A 281 10.93 22.84 -5.48
N PRO A 282 11.63 23.90 -5.95
CA PRO A 282 11.94 24.03 -7.36
C PRO A 282 12.80 22.88 -7.93
N GLN A 283 13.57 22.20 -7.07
CA GLN A 283 14.45 21.09 -7.47
C GLN A 283 13.72 19.73 -7.55
N VAL A 284 12.51 19.65 -7.04
CA VAL A 284 11.63 18.46 -7.12
C VAL A 284 10.44 18.70 -8.04
N ALA A 285 10.40 19.84 -8.74
CA ALA A 285 9.38 20.14 -9.72
C ALA A 285 9.28 19.04 -10.81
N ASP A 286 8.13 18.97 -11.45
CA ASP A 286 7.85 17.96 -12.47
C ASP A 286 8.93 17.91 -13.54
N PRO A 287 9.34 16.71 -13.93
CA PRO A 287 10.21 16.59 -15.09
C PRO A 287 9.49 17.17 -16.31
N GLN A 288 10.12 18.15 -16.96
CA GLN A 288 9.60 18.69 -18.21
C GLN A 288 9.76 17.62 -19.29
N PHE A 289 8.73 16.87 -19.54
CA PHE A 289 8.69 15.98 -20.69
C PHE A 289 8.53 16.80 -21.95
N ILE A 290 9.49 16.70 -22.87
CA ILE A 290 9.33 17.25 -24.21
C ILE A 290 8.24 16.44 -24.89
N ARG A 291 7.09 17.05 -25.11
CA ARG A 291 6.04 16.46 -25.95
C ARG A 291 6.49 16.67 -27.40
N TYR A 292 6.87 15.59 -28.07
CA TYR A 292 7.14 15.58 -29.49
C TYR A 292 5.83 15.60 -30.30
#